data_90080abe8dbd805a897aeba09565930b
#
_entry.id   90080abe8dbd805a897aeba09565930b
#
_cell.length_a   1.000
_cell.length_b   1.000
_cell.length_c   1.000
_cell.angle_alpha   90.00
_cell.angle_beta   90.00
_cell.angle_gamma   90.00
#
_symmetry.space_group_name_H-M   'P 1'
#
loop_
_entity.id
_entity.type
_entity.pdbx_description
1 polymer ?
#
loop_
_entity_poly.entity_id
_entity_poly.type
_entity_poly.pdbx_seq_one_letter_code
_entity_poly.pdbx_strand_id
1 'polypeptide(L)'
;VEEQYYAGRKAGEVLKRIHSIERESASNKWETVRWNKYERYVEALANYEIDFLDLKPVLSFVGEHKQLLKNRPITFLHDDFHPANSMIHNKEFIVIDFGGYDFGDPIHDFYNVAIFTTRISKPFAVGQVHGYCGGEPSLHFWQLYSLYAAMIFPADIVWTNRSTPHLVDDMKERLNGILEDHNNFSSYIPKWYQSQHEDIINNK
;
A
#
# COMPACT_ATOMS: atom_id res chain seq x y z
N VAL A 1 -13.92 2.24 -17.24
CA VAL A 1 -14.13 1.92 -15.79
C VAL A 1 -14.23 0.41 -15.62
N GLU A 2 -15.15 -0.27 -16.28
CA GLU A 2 -15.41 -1.70 -16.08
C GLU A 2 -14.20 -2.58 -16.41
N GLU A 3 -13.57 -2.39 -17.56
CA GLU A 3 -12.36 -3.11 -17.96
C GLU A 3 -11.21 -2.95 -16.96
N GLN A 4 -11.01 -1.73 -16.45
CA GLN A 4 -9.98 -1.44 -15.44
C GLN A 4 -10.29 -2.16 -14.12
N TYR A 5 -11.54 -2.17 -13.70
CA TYR A 5 -11.97 -2.91 -12.51
C TYR A 5 -11.72 -4.41 -12.65
N TYR A 6 -12.08 -5.02 -13.79
CA TYR A 6 -11.83 -6.45 -14.01
C TYR A 6 -10.35 -6.78 -14.12
N ALA A 7 -9.54 -5.92 -14.74
CA ALA A 7 -8.08 -6.07 -14.73
C ALA A 7 -7.52 -6.02 -13.30
N GLY A 8 -8.01 -5.08 -12.48
CA GLY A 8 -7.68 -5.00 -11.06
C GLY A 8 -8.07 -6.25 -10.29
N ARG A 9 -9.28 -6.81 -10.53
CA ARG A 9 -9.68 -8.07 -9.90
C ARG A 9 -8.70 -9.21 -10.21
N LYS A 10 -8.27 -9.33 -11.45
CA LYS A 10 -7.23 -10.29 -11.85
C LYS A 10 -5.91 -10.06 -11.10
N ALA A 11 -5.50 -8.79 -10.99
CA ALA A 11 -4.31 -8.42 -10.22
C ALA A 11 -4.41 -8.87 -8.75
N GLY A 12 -5.54 -8.62 -8.09
CA GLY A 12 -5.78 -9.04 -6.72
C GLY A 12 -5.78 -10.55 -6.54
N GLU A 13 -6.41 -11.29 -7.45
CA GLU A 13 -6.42 -12.76 -7.46
C GLU A 13 -5.00 -13.33 -7.64
N VAL A 14 -4.16 -12.71 -8.48
CA VAL A 14 -2.76 -13.08 -8.67
C VAL A 14 -1.95 -12.79 -7.42
N LEU A 15 -2.09 -11.60 -6.82
CA LEU A 15 -1.39 -11.24 -5.59
C LEU A 15 -1.75 -12.19 -4.45
N LYS A 16 -3.02 -12.59 -4.32
CA LYS A 16 -3.44 -13.59 -3.33
C LYS A 16 -2.74 -14.93 -3.51
N ARG A 17 -2.51 -15.37 -4.75
CA ARG A 17 -1.73 -16.60 -5.05
C ARG A 17 -0.25 -16.42 -4.70
N ILE A 18 0.34 -15.27 -4.96
CA ILE A 18 1.71 -14.95 -4.54
C ILE A 18 1.82 -15.06 -3.02
N HIS A 19 0.89 -14.46 -2.28
CA HIS A 19 0.84 -14.51 -0.82
C HIS A 19 0.47 -15.88 -0.23
N SER A 20 0.06 -16.87 -1.04
CA SER A 20 -0.10 -18.25 -0.56
C SER A 20 1.22 -18.99 -0.39
N ILE A 21 2.34 -18.42 -0.81
CA ILE A 21 3.67 -18.94 -0.59
C ILE A 21 4.11 -18.55 0.82
N GLU A 22 4.04 -19.51 1.75
CA GLU A 22 4.44 -19.34 3.13
C GLU A 22 5.91 -19.68 3.35
N ARG A 23 6.52 -19.08 4.35
CA ARG A 23 7.88 -19.41 4.77
C ARG A 23 7.85 -20.39 5.93
N GLU A 24 8.41 -21.59 5.76
CA GLU A 24 8.38 -22.70 6.73
C GLU A 24 9.08 -22.43 8.07
N SER A 25 9.79 -21.40 8.29
CA SER A 25 10.35 -21.04 9.61
C SER A 25 10.63 -19.56 9.71
N ALA A 26 9.62 -18.78 10.05
CA ALA A 26 9.82 -17.38 10.34
C ALA A 26 10.27 -17.19 11.80
N SER A 27 11.57 -17.24 12.05
CA SER A 27 12.14 -16.72 13.29
C SER A 27 12.05 -15.19 13.37
N ASN A 28 11.77 -14.52 12.28
CA ASN A 28 11.66 -13.07 12.21
C ASN A 28 10.27 -12.61 12.63
N LYS A 29 10.21 -11.91 13.72
CA LYS A 29 9.02 -11.16 14.14
C LYS A 29 8.86 -9.97 13.18
N TRP A 30 7.91 -10.05 12.24
CA TRP A 30 7.58 -8.97 11.32
C TRP A 30 7.43 -7.63 12.02
N GLU A 31 6.73 -7.63 13.16
CA GLU A 31 6.58 -6.49 14.04
C GLU A 31 7.92 -5.79 14.31
N THR A 32 8.93 -6.54 14.75
CA THR A 32 10.24 -5.96 15.11
C THR A 32 10.98 -5.46 13.89
N VAL A 33 11.04 -6.25 12.83
CA VAL A 33 11.76 -5.89 11.59
C VAL A 33 11.13 -4.64 10.95
N ARG A 34 9.80 -4.64 10.81
CA ARG A 34 9.08 -3.54 10.17
C ARG A 34 9.13 -2.27 11.00
N TRP A 35 8.97 -2.40 12.33
CA TRP A 35 9.05 -1.26 13.23
C TRP A 35 10.44 -0.62 13.23
N ASN A 36 11.50 -1.41 13.35
CA ASN A 36 12.87 -0.90 13.31
C ASN A 36 13.21 -0.23 11.96
N LYS A 37 12.67 -0.76 10.85
CA LYS A 37 12.81 -0.12 9.53
C LYS A 37 12.12 1.23 9.51
N TYR A 38 10.90 1.32 10.06
CA TYR A 38 10.14 2.56 10.17
C TYR A 38 10.86 3.61 11.03
N GLU A 39 11.30 3.23 12.25
CA GLU A 39 12.00 4.17 13.16
C GLU A 39 13.26 4.76 12.52
N ARG A 40 14.05 3.95 11.82
CA ARG A 40 15.23 4.46 11.09
C ARG A 40 14.88 5.52 10.04
N TYR A 41 13.75 5.37 9.36
CA TYR A 41 13.31 6.39 8.42
C TYR A 41 12.78 7.63 9.13
N VAL A 42 12.08 7.48 10.26
CA VAL A 42 11.64 8.62 11.08
C VAL A 42 12.84 9.41 11.59
N GLU A 43 13.87 8.75 12.11
CA GLU A 43 15.12 9.40 12.53
C GLU A 43 15.81 10.13 11.36
N ALA A 44 15.82 9.51 10.18
CA ALA A 44 16.44 10.11 9.01
C ALA A 44 15.71 11.36 8.49
N LEU A 45 14.43 11.58 8.82
CA LEU A 45 13.69 12.80 8.47
C LEU A 45 14.35 14.08 8.99
N ALA A 46 15.10 13.99 10.10
CA ALA A 46 15.82 15.13 10.66
C ALA A 46 16.85 15.76 9.69
N ASN A 47 17.22 15.05 8.64
CA ASN A 47 18.15 15.53 7.60
C ASN A 47 17.46 16.29 6.44
N TYR A 48 16.13 16.43 6.49
CA TYR A 48 15.34 17.01 5.39
C TYR A 48 14.40 18.08 5.91
N GLU A 49 14.22 19.13 5.13
CA GLU A 49 13.20 20.16 5.39
C GLU A 49 11.86 19.65 4.86
N ILE A 50 10.84 19.61 5.74
CA ILE A 50 9.50 19.12 5.43
C ILE A 50 8.51 20.23 5.75
N ASP A 51 8.26 21.07 4.75
CA ASP A 51 7.36 22.24 4.82
C ASP A 51 6.03 22.06 4.06
N PHE A 52 5.92 20.96 3.32
CA PHE A 52 4.80 20.72 2.39
C PHE A 52 3.61 19.95 2.98
N LEU A 53 3.77 19.37 4.19
CA LEU A 53 2.72 18.69 4.94
C LEU A 53 3.01 18.65 6.44
N ASP A 54 1.96 18.48 7.26
CA ASP A 54 2.11 18.18 8.68
C ASP A 54 2.21 16.67 8.90
N LEU A 55 3.38 16.21 9.35
CA LEU A 55 3.62 14.80 9.65
C LEU A 55 3.04 14.35 11.01
N LYS A 56 2.63 15.27 11.90
CA LYS A 56 2.16 14.88 13.24
C LYS A 56 0.97 13.91 13.22
N PRO A 57 -0.09 14.12 12.41
CA PRO A 57 -1.20 13.17 12.33
C PRO A 57 -0.74 11.79 11.88
N VAL A 58 0.18 11.72 10.89
CA VAL A 58 0.75 10.47 10.35
C VAL A 58 1.51 9.70 11.42
N LEU A 59 2.46 10.38 12.09
CA LEU A 59 3.32 9.75 13.10
C LEU A 59 2.52 9.32 14.35
N SER A 60 1.54 10.14 14.78
CA SER A 60 0.63 9.79 15.87
C SER A 60 -0.18 8.56 15.54
N PHE A 61 -0.80 8.54 14.34
CA PHE A 61 -1.58 7.40 13.88
C PHE A 61 -0.76 6.10 13.87
N VAL A 62 0.46 6.13 13.33
CA VAL A 62 1.34 4.95 13.32
C VAL A 62 1.67 4.48 14.74
N GLY A 63 1.99 5.41 15.65
CA GLY A 63 2.28 5.11 17.05
C GLY A 63 1.10 4.43 17.76
N GLU A 64 -0.11 4.97 17.59
CA GLU A 64 -1.36 4.47 18.18
C GLU A 64 -1.76 3.09 17.65
N HIS A 65 -1.38 2.77 16.40
CA HIS A 65 -1.76 1.53 15.72
C HIS A 65 -0.66 0.47 15.62
N LYS A 66 0.51 0.71 16.23
CA LYS A 66 1.66 -0.22 16.23
C LYS A 66 1.30 -1.66 16.57
N GLN A 67 0.37 -1.87 17.49
CA GLN A 67 -0.08 -3.21 17.92
C GLN A 67 -0.67 -4.05 16.78
N LEU A 68 -1.15 -3.44 15.69
CA LEU A 68 -1.66 -4.17 14.52
C LEU A 68 -0.55 -4.95 13.79
N LEU A 69 0.73 -4.62 14.00
CA LEU A 69 1.86 -5.37 13.44
C LEU A 69 2.11 -6.70 14.14
N LYS A 70 1.45 -6.96 15.31
CA LYS A 70 1.66 -8.18 16.09
C LYS A 70 0.99 -9.39 15.44
N ASN A 71 1.68 -10.54 15.55
CA ASN A 71 1.15 -11.84 15.14
C ASN A 71 0.68 -11.87 13.68
N ARG A 72 1.35 -11.10 12.80
CA ARG A 72 1.03 -11.12 11.38
C ARG A 72 1.57 -12.38 10.72
N PRO A 73 0.83 -12.96 9.74
CA PRO A 73 1.35 -14.04 8.93
C PRO A 73 2.58 -13.60 8.15
N ILE A 74 3.47 -14.54 7.86
CA ILE A 74 4.67 -14.28 7.06
C ILE A 74 4.53 -15.03 5.74
N THR A 75 4.30 -14.28 4.69
CA THR A 75 4.14 -14.79 3.32
C THR A 75 5.18 -14.17 2.41
N PHE A 76 5.33 -14.71 1.20
CA PHE A 76 6.13 -14.07 0.16
C PHE A 76 5.44 -12.77 -0.28
N LEU A 77 6.18 -11.66 -0.29
CA LEU A 77 5.73 -10.35 -0.75
C LEU A 77 6.39 -10.02 -2.08
N HIS A 78 5.67 -9.36 -2.96
CA HIS A 78 6.26 -8.75 -4.15
C HIS A 78 7.05 -7.48 -3.79
N ASP A 79 6.57 -6.74 -2.82
CA ASP A 79 7.07 -5.48 -2.24
C ASP A 79 7.14 -4.29 -3.23
N ASP A 80 6.71 -4.51 -4.49
CA ASP A 80 6.56 -3.47 -5.52
C ASP A 80 5.39 -3.80 -6.48
N PHE A 81 4.25 -4.22 -5.92
CA PHE A 81 3.10 -4.68 -6.68
C PHE A 81 2.19 -3.53 -7.12
N HIS A 82 2.38 -3.05 -8.33
CA HIS A 82 1.56 -1.99 -8.94
C HIS A 82 1.42 -2.18 -10.46
N PRO A 83 0.50 -1.45 -11.16
CA PRO A 83 0.22 -1.69 -12.57
C PRO A 83 1.42 -1.62 -13.52
N ALA A 84 2.43 -0.78 -13.23
CA ALA A 84 3.61 -0.68 -14.08
C ALA A 84 4.50 -1.95 -14.04
N ASN A 85 4.39 -2.76 -12.98
CA ASN A 85 5.07 -4.07 -12.85
C ASN A 85 4.15 -5.23 -13.27
N SER A 86 3.23 -4.97 -14.20
CA SER A 86 2.30 -5.97 -14.71
C SER A 86 1.98 -5.78 -16.18
N MET A 87 1.53 -6.84 -16.82
CA MET A 87 1.04 -6.80 -18.19
C MET A 87 -0.11 -7.78 -18.38
N ILE A 88 -0.90 -7.55 -19.42
CA ILE A 88 -1.93 -8.51 -19.88
C ILE A 88 -1.45 -9.12 -21.19
N HIS A 89 -1.28 -10.43 -21.21
CA HIS A 89 -0.94 -11.18 -22.41
C HIS A 89 -1.88 -12.38 -22.58
N ASN A 90 -2.51 -12.51 -23.74
CA ASN A 90 -3.49 -13.57 -24.03
C ASN A 90 -4.60 -13.67 -22.95
N LYS A 91 -5.09 -12.54 -22.45
CA LYS A 91 -6.09 -12.43 -21.36
C LYS A 91 -5.60 -12.90 -19.98
N GLU A 92 -4.34 -13.24 -19.84
CA GLU A 92 -3.71 -13.54 -18.55
C GLU A 92 -3.05 -12.29 -17.96
N PHE A 93 -3.20 -12.13 -16.66
CA PHE A 93 -2.51 -11.09 -15.91
C PHE A 93 -1.15 -11.63 -15.45
N ILE A 94 -0.09 -10.99 -15.91
CA ILE A 94 1.30 -11.39 -15.66
C ILE A 94 1.95 -10.32 -14.78
N VAL A 95 2.63 -10.76 -13.73
CA VAL A 95 3.41 -9.91 -12.83
C VAL A 95 4.89 -10.09 -13.16
N ILE A 96 5.62 -8.98 -13.18
CA ILE A 96 7.06 -8.91 -13.47
C ILE A 96 7.77 -8.15 -12.36
N ASP A 97 9.08 -8.17 -12.39
CA ASP A 97 9.97 -7.42 -11.48
C ASP A 97 9.84 -7.81 -10.01
N PHE A 98 10.24 -9.04 -9.73
CA PHE A 98 10.34 -9.56 -8.36
C PHE A 98 11.66 -9.18 -7.66
N GLY A 99 12.41 -8.19 -8.18
CA GLY A 99 13.73 -7.80 -7.64
C GLY A 99 13.70 -7.27 -6.21
N GLY A 100 12.55 -6.74 -5.76
CA GLY A 100 12.34 -6.18 -4.42
C GLY A 100 11.71 -7.13 -3.41
N TYR A 101 11.47 -8.41 -3.75
CA TYR A 101 10.71 -9.34 -2.91
C TYR A 101 11.19 -9.41 -1.47
N ASP A 102 10.27 -9.64 -0.54
CA ASP A 102 10.52 -9.83 0.89
C ASP A 102 9.59 -10.93 1.45
N PHE A 103 9.71 -11.19 2.74
CA PHE A 103 8.79 -12.06 3.48
C PHE A 103 8.17 -11.27 4.64
N GLY A 104 6.84 -11.17 4.68
CA GLY A 104 6.15 -10.37 5.68
C GLY A 104 4.63 -10.47 5.65
N ASP A 105 3.98 -9.51 6.29
CA ASP A 105 2.52 -9.41 6.29
C ASP A 105 2.00 -9.15 4.86
N PRO A 106 1.12 -10.00 4.33
CA PRO A 106 0.57 -9.86 2.98
C PRO A 106 -0.12 -8.52 2.74
N ILE A 107 -0.68 -7.88 3.77
CA ILE A 107 -1.33 -6.57 3.59
C ILE A 107 -0.31 -5.44 3.37
N HIS A 108 0.96 -5.68 3.71
CA HIS A 108 2.02 -4.73 3.42
C HIS A 108 2.10 -4.34 1.94
N ASP A 109 1.96 -5.29 1.00
CA ASP A 109 2.01 -5.00 -0.45
C ASP A 109 0.96 -3.98 -0.92
N PHE A 110 -0.09 -3.75 -0.13
CA PHE A 110 -1.13 -2.79 -0.46
C PHE A 110 -0.72 -1.32 -0.23
N TYR A 111 0.43 -1.03 0.40
CA TYR A 111 0.93 0.35 0.40
C TYR A 111 1.18 0.85 -1.02
N ASN A 112 1.54 -0.03 -1.96
CA ASN A 112 1.68 0.28 -3.38
C ASN A 112 0.37 0.74 -4.03
N VAL A 113 -0.77 0.31 -3.50
CA VAL A 113 -2.07 0.82 -3.95
C VAL A 113 -2.21 2.29 -3.59
N ALA A 114 -1.82 2.67 -2.37
CA ALA A 114 -1.89 4.06 -1.92
C ALA A 114 -0.98 5.00 -2.72
N ILE A 115 0.27 4.61 -2.96
CA ILE A 115 1.27 5.51 -3.56
C ILE A 115 1.30 5.48 -5.10
N PHE A 116 0.89 4.38 -5.73
CA PHE A 116 1.00 4.22 -7.19
C PHE A 116 -0.33 3.90 -7.87
N THR A 117 -1.02 2.83 -7.46
CA THR A 117 -2.16 2.27 -8.21
C THR A 117 -3.32 3.26 -8.32
N THR A 118 -3.67 3.93 -7.23
CA THR A 118 -4.78 4.91 -7.20
C THR A 118 -4.56 6.11 -8.11
N ARG A 119 -3.32 6.51 -8.31
CA ARG A 119 -2.93 7.60 -9.20
C ARG A 119 -3.04 7.22 -10.68
N ILE A 120 -2.92 5.92 -10.98
CA ILE A 120 -3.07 5.38 -12.34
C ILE A 120 -4.54 5.10 -12.64
N SER A 121 -5.22 4.36 -11.76
CA SER A 121 -6.62 3.99 -11.94
C SER A 121 -7.29 3.59 -10.63
N LYS A 122 -8.20 4.42 -10.15
CA LYS A 122 -9.03 4.10 -8.98
C LYS A 122 -9.92 2.87 -9.20
N PRO A 123 -10.59 2.68 -10.38
CA PRO A 123 -11.33 1.46 -10.63
C PRO A 123 -10.47 0.19 -10.59
N PHE A 124 -9.22 0.25 -11.07
CA PHE A 124 -8.28 -0.85 -10.95
C PHE A 124 -7.93 -1.13 -9.48
N ALA A 125 -7.67 -0.09 -8.68
CA ALA A 125 -7.37 -0.23 -7.25
C ALA A 125 -8.52 -0.91 -6.48
N VAL A 126 -9.79 -0.50 -6.74
CA VAL A 126 -10.98 -1.19 -6.17
C VAL A 126 -11.01 -2.65 -6.59
N GLY A 127 -10.82 -2.92 -7.89
CA GLY A 127 -10.76 -4.27 -8.42
C GLY A 127 -9.68 -5.11 -7.75
N GLN A 128 -8.46 -4.56 -7.55
CA GLN A 128 -7.34 -5.24 -6.91
C GLN A 128 -7.69 -5.63 -5.46
N VAL A 129 -8.29 -4.73 -4.70
CA VAL A 129 -8.74 -5.01 -3.33
C VAL A 129 -9.82 -6.10 -3.33
N HIS A 130 -10.84 -5.98 -4.19
CA HIS A 130 -11.92 -6.97 -4.28
C HIS A 130 -11.45 -8.35 -4.73
N GLY A 131 -10.55 -8.41 -5.73
CA GLY A 131 -9.96 -9.66 -6.20
C GLY A 131 -9.16 -10.38 -5.13
N TYR A 132 -8.41 -9.63 -4.34
CA TYR A 132 -7.62 -10.16 -3.23
C TYR A 132 -8.50 -10.66 -2.07
N CYS A 133 -9.47 -9.86 -1.64
CA CYS A 133 -10.35 -10.19 -0.52
C CYS A 133 -11.44 -11.23 -0.90
N GLY A 134 -11.73 -11.42 -2.18
CA GLY A 134 -12.85 -12.23 -2.65
C GLY A 134 -14.19 -11.49 -2.59
N GLY A 135 -14.18 -10.18 -2.49
CA GLY A 135 -15.31 -9.27 -2.32
C GLY A 135 -14.94 -8.03 -1.52
N GLU A 136 -15.88 -7.50 -0.77
CA GLU A 136 -15.63 -6.33 0.08
C GLU A 136 -14.63 -6.66 1.19
N PRO A 137 -13.63 -5.78 1.42
CA PRO A 137 -12.63 -5.98 2.46
C PRO A 137 -13.22 -5.72 3.86
N SER A 138 -12.70 -6.44 4.85
CA SER A 138 -13.06 -6.25 6.25
C SER A 138 -12.51 -4.92 6.80
N LEU A 139 -13.09 -4.43 7.92
CA LEU A 139 -12.52 -3.29 8.62
C LEU A 139 -11.06 -3.54 9.04
N HIS A 140 -10.72 -4.77 9.43
CA HIS A 140 -9.35 -5.13 9.81
C HIS A 140 -8.36 -5.00 8.64
N PHE A 141 -8.78 -5.34 7.41
CA PHE A 141 -7.98 -5.07 6.20
C PHE A 141 -7.68 -3.57 6.08
N TRP A 142 -8.70 -2.71 6.24
CA TRP A 142 -8.52 -1.26 6.13
C TRP A 142 -7.68 -0.66 7.23
N GLN A 143 -7.75 -1.19 8.44
CA GLN A 143 -6.86 -0.78 9.55
C GLN A 143 -5.39 -1.05 9.21
N LEU A 144 -5.07 -2.23 8.67
CA LEU A 144 -3.72 -2.59 8.26
C LEU A 144 -3.27 -1.81 7.02
N TYR A 145 -4.15 -1.67 6.02
CA TYR A 145 -3.89 -0.85 4.84
C TYR A 145 -3.50 0.58 5.23
N SER A 146 -4.31 1.23 6.09
CA SER A 146 -4.04 2.59 6.57
C SER A 146 -2.73 2.68 7.33
N LEU A 147 -2.44 1.68 8.18
CA LEU A 147 -1.18 1.63 8.91
C LEU A 147 0.02 1.58 7.95
N TYR A 148 0.00 0.69 6.96
CA TYR A 148 1.10 0.61 6.00
C TYR A 148 1.18 1.82 5.08
N ALA A 149 0.05 2.40 4.68
CA ALA A 149 0.00 3.66 3.95
C ALA A 149 0.60 4.82 4.75
N ALA A 150 0.39 4.88 6.07
CA ALA A 150 1.01 5.87 6.94
C ALA A 150 2.51 5.61 7.16
N MET A 151 2.90 4.34 7.34
CA MET A 151 4.30 3.97 7.57
C MET A 151 5.22 4.22 6.38
N ILE A 152 4.68 4.40 5.17
CA ILE A 152 5.50 4.68 3.98
C ILE A 152 6.00 6.13 3.93
N PHE A 153 5.33 7.08 4.60
CA PHE A 153 5.68 8.51 4.52
C PHE A 153 7.15 8.82 4.80
N PRO A 154 7.72 8.41 5.96
CA PRO A 154 9.13 8.66 6.23
C PRO A 154 10.05 8.00 5.21
N ALA A 155 9.71 6.78 4.77
CA ALA A 155 10.52 6.03 3.81
C ALA A 155 10.50 6.71 2.43
N ASP A 156 9.35 7.15 1.95
CA ASP A 156 9.19 7.79 0.65
C ASP A 156 9.90 9.15 0.61
N ILE A 157 9.76 9.97 1.66
CA ILE A 157 10.47 11.24 1.77
C ILE A 157 11.99 11.03 1.71
N VAL A 158 12.53 10.16 2.55
CA VAL A 158 13.96 9.90 2.62
C VAL A 158 14.49 9.29 1.33
N TRP A 159 13.79 8.27 0.80
CA TRP A 159 14.21 7.57 -0.41
C TRP A 159 14.18 8.48 -1.64
N THR A 160 13.12 9.25 -1.83
CA THR A 160 12.97 10.16 -2.97
C THR A 160 14.05 11.24 -2.95
N ASN A 161 14.26 11.91 -1.82
CA ASN A 161 15.30 12.94 -1.73
C ASN A 161 16.72 12.39 -1.97
N ARG A 162 16.96 11.15 -1.56
CA ARG A 162 18.27 10.50 -1.67
C ARG A 162 18.52 9.90 -3.05
N SER A 163 17.53 9.22 -3.60
CA SER A 163 17.73 8.34 -4.77
C SER A 163 17.16 8.90 -6.06
N THR A 164 16.11 9.71 -5.97
CA THR A 164 15.38 10.28 -7.12
C THR A 164 14.98 11.75 -6.85
N PRO A 165 15.93 12.67 -6.57
CA PRO A 165 15.59 14.04 -6.16
C PRO A 165 14.78 14.82 -7.20
N HIS A 166 14.83 14.41 -8.45
CA HIS A 166 14.01 14.99 -9.53
C HIS A 166 12.51 14.62 -9.44
N LEU A 167 12.13 13.68 -8.56
CA LEU A 167 10.74 13.27 -8.30
C LEU A 167 10.17 13.81 -6.99
N VAL A 168 10.83 14.78 -6.35
CA VAL A 168 10.39 15.34 -5.06
C VAL A 168 8.99 15.95 -5.16
N ASP A 169 8.68 16.67 -6.21
CA ASP A 169 7.35 17.27 -6.37
C ASP A 169 6.26 16.20 -6.59
N ASP A 170 6.56 15.14 -7.33
CA ASP A 170 5.67 13.99 -7.48
C ASP A 170 5.45 13.26 -6.13
N MET A 171 6.50 13.11 -5.33
CA MET A 171 6.41 12.56 -3.98
C MET A 171 5.51 13.43 -3.08
N LYS A 172 5.68 14.77 -3.09
CA LYS A 172 4.84 15.69 -2.33
C LYS A 172 3.36 15.54 -2.70
N GLU A 173 3.07 15.47 -3.99
CA GLU A 173 1.70 15.33 -4.51
C GLU A 173 1.05 14.01 -4.07
N ARG A 174 1.76 12.86 -4.19
CA ARG A 174 1.20 11.58 -3.77
C ARG A 174 1.01 11.46 -2.27
N LEU A 175 1.92 11.98 -1.44
CA LEU A 175 1.75 11.96 0.02
C LEU A 175 0.58 12.84 0.49
N ASN A 176 0.40 14.03 -0.10
CA ASN A 176 -0.76 14.87 0.16
C ASN A 176 -2.06 14.18 -0.27
N GLY A 177 -2.07 13.51 -1.43
CA GLY A 177 -3.21 12.72 -1.88
C GLY A 177 -3.60 11.60 -0.88
N ILE A 178 -2.64 10.91 -0.30
CA ILE A 178 -2.91 9.89 0.74
C ILE A 178 -3.49 10.53 2.00
N LEU A 179 -2.98 11.69 2.44
CA LEU A 179 -3.55 12.44 3.57
C LEU A 179 -5.00 12.83 3.33
N GLU A 180 -5.31 13.34 2.14
CA GLU A 180 -6.68 13.71 1.73
C GLU A 180 -7.60 12.50 1.70
N ASP A 181 -7.16 11.38 1.13
CA ASP A 181 -7.91 10.14 1.02
C ASP A 181 -8.28 9.57 2.40
N HIS A 182 -7.39 9.67 3.37
CA HIS A 182 -7.61 9.19 4.74
C HIS A 182 -8.10 10.27 5.72
N ASN A 183 -8.42 11.48 5.23
CA ASN A 183 -8.80 12.62 6.07
C ASN A 183 -7.80 12.82 7.23
N ASN A 184 -6.53 12.97 6.92
CA ASN A 184 -5.41 13.04 7.87
C ASN A 184 -5.36 11.83 8.83
N PHE A 185 -5.63 10.64 8.33
CA PHE A 185 -5.69 9.37 9.07
C PHE A 185 -6.76 9.29 10.16
N SER A 186 -7.80 10.13 10.09
CA SER A 186 -9.02 9.97 10.89
C SER A 186 -9.99 8.92 10.32
N SER A 187 -9.77 8.45 9.09
CA SER A 187 -10.53 7.39 8.43
C SER A 187 -9.63 6.25 7.99
N TYR A 188 -10.01 5.01 8.34
CA TYR A 188 -9.33 3.81 7.82
C TYR A 188 -9.67 3.55 6.34
N ILE A 189 -10.92 3.82 5.94
CA ILE A 189 -11.37 3.58 4.57
C ILE A 189 -11.09 4.83 3.74
N PRO A 190 -10.23 4.74 2.70
CA PRO A 190 -9.87 5.90 1.91
C PRO A 190 -11.03 6.37 1.01
N LYS A 191 -11.11 7.66 0.76
CA LYS A 191 -12.16 8.29 -0.06
C LYS A 191 -12.22 7.72 -1.48
N TRP A 192 -11.04 7.38 -2.07
CA TRP A 192 -11.03 6.80 -3.41
C TRP A 192 -11.80 5.47 -3.48
N TYR A 193 -11.77 4.67 -2.41
CA TYR A 193 -12.52 3.42 -2.37
C TYR A 193 -14.01 3.69 -2.21
N GLN A 194 -14.40 4.53 -1.26
CA GLN A 194 -15.81 4.87 -1.00
C GLN A 194 -16.51 5.39 -2.25
N SER A 195 -15.92 6.38 -2.94
CA SER A 195 -16.50 7.00 -4.13
C SER A 195 -16.63 6.03 -5.32
N GLN A 196 -15.60 5.24 -5.59
CA GLN A 196 -15.61 4.33 -6.75
C GLN A 196 -16.43 3.06 -6.50
N HIS A 197 -16.52 2.60 -5.24
CA HIS A 197 -17.32 1.45 -4.88
C HIS A 197 -18.81 1.71 -5.12
N GLU A 198 -19.30 2.89 -4.76
CA GLU A 198 -20.67 3.33 -5.05
C GLU A 198 -20.96 3.38 -6.56
N ASP A 199 -20.06 3.91 -7.35
CA ASP A 199 -20.19 3.97 -8.81
C ASP A 199 -20.23 2.58 -9.46
N ILE A 200 -19.42 1.63 -8.98
CA ILE A 200 -19.34 0.27 -9.50
C ILE A 200 -20.60 -0.55 -9.13
N ILE A 201 -21.19 -0.33 -7.97
CA ILE A 201 -22.42 -1.02 -7.55
C ILE A 201 -23.64 -0.47 -8.28
N ASN A 202 -23.74 0.85 -8.43
CA ASN A 202 -24.92 1.51 -9.02
C ASN A 202 -24.99 1.34 -10.56
N ASN A 203 -23.91 0.92 -11.20
CA ASN A 203 -23.85 0.67 -12.65
C ASN A 203 -23.97 -0.84 -13.02
N LYS A 204 -24.33 -1.70 -12.09
CA LYS A 204 -24.69 -3.10 -12.33
C LYS A 204 -26.20 -3.28 -12.42
#